data_40b54bd04983c5e1651346f4f416e655
#
_entry.id   40b54bd04983c5e1651346f4f416e655
#
_cell.length_a   1.000
_cell.length_b   1.000
_cell.length_c   1.000
_cell.angle_alpha   90.00
_cell.angle_beta   90.00
_cell.angle_gamma   90.00
#
_symmetry.space_group_name_H-M   'P 1'
#
loop_
_entity.id
_entity.type
_entity.pdbx_description
1 polymer ?
#
loop_
_entity_poly.entity_id
_entity_poly.type
_entity_poly.pdbx_seq_one_letter_code
_entity_poly.pdbx_strand_id
1 'polypeptide(L)'
;MSPAEQMMDYLHETAYQGSALGNFVGGTKETVPAVTGGDIAGLVGGVSGADICVVGTGAGSHEELCEEAEKAYGGLAAGSTEVGTVGGASQFIGSDVRIRYDSHDTATIAIGFKGASITDANALPLALMQCILGSYSASDGLGQNVASALAQEMAQHDLATYTSAFSLNYSDTGLFGVVLTAPDNKLDDTMWYLMPNLVRLAHGVSDEEMSRAKAALKRSVLQSYDGDAVSGAGIARQLQTVGRTISLAEMMARVEALTVADVKAAGMDVISDQDHALAAIGGIHELPDYNWIRRHSYMLRY
;
A
#
# COMPACT_ATOMS: atom_id res chain seq x y z
N MET A 1 -15.06 -1.87 11.50
CA MET A 1 -13.69 -1.83 10.92
C MET A 1 -13.07 -3.19 11.17
N SER A 2 -12.54 -3.84 10.14
CA SER A 2 -11.87 -5.13 10.29
C SER A 2 -10.52 -4.96 11.00
N PRO A 3 -9.95 -6.01 11.63
CA PRO A 3 -8.63 -5.91 12.26
C PRO A 3 -7.53 -5.47 11.29
N ALA A 4 -7.62 -5.86 10.03
CA ALA A 4 -6.67 -5.45 8.99
C ALA A 4 -6.78 -3.96 8.66
N GLU A 5 -7.99 -3.39 8.58
CA GLU A 5 -8.19 -1.96 8.37
C GLU A 5 -7.68 -1.15 9.56
N GLN A 6 -7.95 -1.60 10.79
CA GLN A 6 -7.40 -0.96 12.00
C GLN A 6 -5.88 -0.97 12.01
N MET A 7 -5.27 -2.09 11.59
CA MET A 7 -3.82 -2.18 11.48
C MET A 7 -3.24 -1.19 10.48
N MET A 8 -3.90 -1.00 9.34
CA MET A 8 -3.45 -0.03 8.34
C MET A 8 -3.56 1.40 8.84
N ASP A 9 -4.61 1.75 9.57
CA ASP A 9 -4.75 3.07 10.20
C ASP A 9 -3.65 3.33 11.24
N TYR A 10 -3.40 2.37 12.15
CA TYR A 10 -2.30 2.48 13.13
C TYR A 10 -0.92 2.53 12.48
N LEU A 11 -0.72 1.78 11.39
CA LEU A 11 0.53 1.83 10.65
C LEU A 11 0.75 3.20 10.02
N HIS A 12 -0.29 3.83 9.45
CA HIS A 12 -0.19 5.18 8.90
C HIS A 12 0.05 6.22 9.98
N GLU A 13 -0.67 6.14 11.11
CA GLU A 13 -0.46 7.02 12.26
C GLU A 13 0.99 6.98 12.73
N THR A 14 1.55 5.77 12.85
CA THR A 14 2.92 5.54 13.29
C THR A 14 3.94 6.00 12.25
N ALA A 15 3.71 5.69 10.97
CA ALA A 15 4.64 5.99 9.88
C ALA A 15 4.69 7.48 9.52
N TYR A 16 3.60 8.23 9.72
CA TYR A 16 3.45 9.62 9.27
C TYR A 16 2.99 10.55 10.39
N GLN A 17 3.56 10.39 11.58
CA GLN A 17 3.24 11.21 12.75
C GLN A 17 3.36 12.71 12.43
N GLY A 18 2.33 13.46 12.80
CA GLY A 18 2.30 14.92 12.63
C GLY A 18 2.00 15.40 11.20
N SER A 19 1.77 14.49 10.25
CA SER A 19 1.30 14.82 8.90
C SER A 19 -0.17 14.41 8.70
N ALA A 20 -0.83 14.99 7.71
CA ALA A 20 -2.24 14.67 7.40
C ALA A 20 -2.45 13.19 7.05
N LEU A 21 -1.45 12.53 6.44
CA LEU A 21 -1.49 11.12 6.06
C LEU A 21 -1.52 10.18 7.28
N GLY A 22 -1.05 10.62 8.45
CA GLY A 22 -1.12 9.87 9.70
C GLY A 22 -2.46 9.96 10.43
N ASN A 23 -3.43 10.73 9.93
CA ASN A 23 -4.74 10.80 10.56
C ASN A 23 -5.60 9.58 10.22
N PHE A 24 -6.40 9.12 11.20
CA PHE A 24 -7.37 8.04 10.98
C PHE A 24 -8.43 8.45 9.96
N VAL A 25 -8.65 7.63 8.94
CA VAL A 25 -9.65 7.89 7.90
C VAL A 25 -11.07 7.95 8.47
N GLY A 26 -11.39 7.09 9.41
CA GLY A 26 -12.68 7.06 10.09
C GLY A 26 -12.84 8.09 11.22
N GLY A 27 -11.80 8.87 11.51
CA GLY A 27 -11.75 9.77 12.66
C GLY A 27 -11.63 9.03 14.01
N THR A 28 -11.54 9.78 15.08
CA THR A 28 -11.46 9.27 16.46
C THR A 28 -12.76 9.49 17.22
N LYS A 29 -12.91 8.86 18.38
CA LYS A 29 -14.04 9.09 19.30
C LYS A 29 -14.19 10.56 19.72
N GLU A 30 -13.12 11.32 19.63
CA GLU A 30 -13.07 12.73 20.01
C GLU A 30 -13.39 13.65 18.83
N THR A 31 -12.86 13.31 17.63
CA THR A 31 -13.01 14.15 16.44
C THR A 31 -14.39 14.02 15.79
N VAL A 32 -14.93 12.79 15.70
CA VAL A 32 -16.23 12.55 15.03
C VAL A 32 -17.39 13.35 15.67
N PRO A 33 -17.56 13.40 17.00
CA PRO A 33 -18.61 14.21 17.60
C PRO A 33 -18.41 15.72 17.47
N ALA A 34 -17.18 16.17 17.21
CA ALA A 34 -16.84 17.58 17.06
C ALA A 34 -17.17 18.13 15.67
N VAL A 35 -17.32 17.27 14.65
CA VAL A 35 -17.67 17.68 13.28
C VAL A 35 -19.10 18.21 13.24
N THR A 36 -19.27 19.42 12.74
CA THR A 36 -20.56 20.09 12.60
C THR A 36 -21.06 20.09 11.16
N GLY A 37 -22.38 20.28 10.96
CA GLY A 37 -22.92 20.49 9.62
C GLY A 37 -22.33 21.70 8.88
N GLY A 38 -21.86 22.71 9.64
CA GLY A 38 -21.17 23.87 9.09
C GLY A 38 -19.80 23.53 8.50
N ASP A 39 -19.06 22.63 9.13
CA ASP A 39 -17.75 22.16 8.62
C ASP A 39 -17.92 21.39 7.31
N ILE A 40 -18.94 20.54 7.24
CA ILE A 40 -19.27 19.79 6.01
C ILE A 40 -19.68 20.74 4.91
N ALA A 41 -20.56 21.71 5.19
CA ALA A 41 -20.99 22.70 4.23
C ALA A 41 -19.82 23.57 3.73
N GLY A 42 -18.89 23.92 4.62
CA GLY A 42 -17.68 24.65 4.28
C GLY A 42 -16.76 23.84 3.34
N LEU A 43 -16.57 22.55 3.62
CA LEU A 43 -15.79 21.67 2.75
C LEU A 43 -16.42 21.54 1.36
N VAL A 44 -17.72 21.26 1.27
CA VAL A 44 -18.42 21.12 -0.01
C VAL A 44 -18.45 22.43 -0.79
N GLY A 45 -18.64 23.55 -0.10
CA GLY A 45 -18.63 24.88 -0.70
C GLY A 45 -17.25 25.34 -1.19
N GLY A 46 -16.18 24.72 -0.72
CA GLY A 46 -14.80 24.94 -1.16
C GLY A 46 -14.40 24.17 -2.42
N VAL A 47 -15.20 23.20 -2.87
CA VAL A 47 -14.92 22.42 -4.07
C VAL A 47 -15.06 23.30 -5.32
N SER A 48 -14.02 23.33 -6.12
CA SER A 48 -13.95 24.08 -7.37
C SER A 48 -14.07 23.16 -8.60
N GLY A 49 -14.31 23.74 -9.78
CA GLY A 49 -14.32 22.96 -11.02
C GLY A 49 -12.99 22.28 -11.33
N ALA A 50 -11.86 22.81 -10.82
CA ALA A 50 -10.54 22.21 -10.98
C ALA A 50 -10.35 20.91 -10.17
N ASP A 51 -11.14 20.70 -9.12
CA ASP A 51 -11.07 19.53 -8.25
C ASP A 51 -11.88 18.35 -8.78
N ILE A 52 -12.71 18.57 -9.81
CA ILE A 52 -13.64 17.57 -10.33
C ILE A 52 -13.10 16.99 -11.64
N CYS A 53 -12.99 15.66 -11.67
CA CYS A 53 -12.66 14.90 -12.87
C CYS A 53 -13.87 14.05 -13.28
N VAL A 54 -14.40 14.27 -14.47
CA VAL A 54 -15.51 13.51 -15.03
C VAL A 54 -14.99 12.52 -16.05
N VAL A 55 -15.28 11.24 -15.85
CA VAL A 55 -14.88 10.16 -16.76
C VAL A 55 -16.11 9.37 -17.17
N GLY A 56 -16.32 9.20 -18.45
CA GLY A 56 -17.37 8.36 -19.03
C GLY A 56 -16.78 7.17 -19.75
N THR A 57 -17.22 5.97 -19.41
CA THR A 57 -16.90 4.73 -20.09
C THR A 57 -18.17 4.18 -20.74
N GLY A 58 -18.10 3.70 -21.98
CA GLY A 58 -19.29 3.24 -22.72
C GLY A 58 -20.23 4.37 -23.18
N ALA A 59 -19.82 5.63 -23.05
CA ALA A 59 -20.58 6.78 -23.51
C ALA A 59 -20.60 6.88 -25.05
N GLY A 60 -21.60 7.54 -25.59
CA GLY A 60 -21.78 7.70 -27.05
C GLY A 60 -20.66 8.53 -27.66
N SER A 61 -20.57 9.81 -27.34
CA SER A 61 -19.51 10.69 -27.81
C SER A 61 -18.88 11.49 -26.70
N HIS A 62 -17.63 11.93 -26.92
CA HIS A 62 -16.93 12.80 -25.99
C HIS A 62 -17.63 14.17 -25.85
N GLU A 63 -18.15 14.69 -26.96
CA GLU A 63 -18.84 15.96 -27.01
C GLU A 63 -20.11 15.96 -26.14
N GLU A 64 -20.89 14.89 -26.20
CA GLU A 64 -22.09 14.73 -25.36
C GLU A 64 -21.70 14.66 -23.85
N LEU A 65 -20.61 13.96 -23.51
CA LEU A 65 -20.12 13.92 -22.13
C LEU A 65 -19.69 15.31 -21.64
N CYS A 66 -19.00 16.08 -22.49
CA CYS A 66 -18.60 17.45 -22.17
C CYS A 66 -19.80 18.38 -21.96
N GLU A 67 -20.82 18.32 -22.83
CA GLU A 67 -22.05 19.12 -22.71
C GLU A 67 -22.79 18.80 -21.39
N GLU A 68 -22.94 17.53 -21.05
CA GLU A 68 -23.60 17.13 -19.81
C GLU A 68 -22.79 17.51 -18.57
N ALA A 69 -21.45 17.37 -18.61
CA ALA A 69 -20.56 17.81 -17.54
C ALA A 69 -20.62 19.34 -17.35
N GLU A 70 -20.65 20.12 -18.42
CA GLU A 70 -20.79 21.58 -18.35
C GLU A 70 -22.15 22.01 -17.81
N LYS A 71 -23.23 21.33 -18.17
CA LYS A 71 -24.57 21.58 -17.59
C LYS A 71 -24.62 21.30 -16.10
N ALA A 72 -23.93 20.23 -15.66
CA ALA A 72 -23.93 19.79 -14.25
C ALA A 72 -23.00 20.63 -13.37
N TYR A 73 -21.81 20.96 -13.85
CA TYR A 73 -20.73 21.54 -13.04
C TYR A 73 -20.25 22.92 -13.51
N GLY A 74 -20.72 23.43 -14.67
CA GLY A 74 -20.30 24.70 -15.23
C GLY A 74 -20.61 25.92 -14.36
N GLY A 75 -21.47 25.78 -13.35
CA GLY A 75 -21.76 26.82 -12.36
C GLY A 75 -20.75 26.90 -11.20
N LEU A 76 -19.79 25.96 -11.11
CA LEU A 76 -18.76 25.98 -10.08
C LEU A 76 -17.68 27.02 -10.40
N ALA A 77 -17.11 27.61 -9.36
CA ALA A 77 -15.99 28.55 -9.52
C ALA A 77 -14.80 27.84 -10.17
N ALA A 78 -14.14 28.53 -11.09
CA ALA A 78 -12.85 28.07 -11.63
C ALA A 78 -11.82 28.14 -10.50
N GLY A 79 -11.40 26.98 -9.99
CA GLY A 79 -10.37 26.88 -8.96
C GLY A 79 -8.96 26.98 -9.54
N SER A 80 -7.96 27.03 -8.66
CA SER A 80 -6.57 26.85 -9.06
C SER A 80 -6.28 25.37 -9.29
N THR A 81 -5.55 25.04 -10.35
CA THR A 81 -5.01 23.69 -10.59
C THR A 81 -3.88 23.28 -9.66
N GLU A 82 -3.52 24.13 -8.72
CA GLU A 82 -2.55 23.76 -7.69
C GLU A 82 -3.23 22.83 -6.68
N VAL A 83 -2.88 21.55 -6.75
CA VAL A 83 -3.23 20.58 -5.71
C VAL A 83 -2.55 21.03 -4.43
N GLY A 84 -3.29 21.75 -3.61
CA GLY A 84 -2.82 22.15 -2.29
C GLY A 84 -2.55 20.87 -1.48
N THR A 85 -1.28 20.66 -1.11
CA THR A 85 -0.95 19.64 -0.12
C THR A 85 -1.53 20.06 1.22
N VAL A 86 -2.63 19.45 1.61
CA VAL A 86 -3.23 19.66 2.93
C VAL A 86 -2.23 19.15 3.97
N GLY A 87 -1.66 20.06 4.76
CA GLY A 87 -0.77 19.68 5.88
C GLY A 87 0.72 19.59 5.55
N GLY A 88 1.20 20.00 4.35
CA GLY A 88 2.61 19.93 3.97
C GLY A 88 3.04 18.55 3.49
N ALA A 89 4.35 18.38 3.19
CA ALA A 89 4.90 17.12 2.71
C ALA A 89 4.87 16.05 3.81
N SER A 90 4.44 14.83 3.47
CA SER A 90 4.38 13.71 4.41
C SER A 90 5.77 13.16 4.67
N GLN A 91 6.23 13.27 5.92
CA GLN A 91 7.53 12.75 6.33
C GLN A 91 7.36 11.38 6.99
N PHE A 92 8.06 10.36 6.46
CA PHE A 92 8.10 9.04 7.07
C PHE A 92 8.96 9.05 8.34
N ILE A 93 8.44 8.45 9.39
CA ILE A 93 9.10 8.31 10.69
C ILE A 93 9.10 6.82 11.07
N GLY A 94 10.29 6.26 11.34
CA GLY A 94 10.41 4.91 11.89
C GLY A 94 9.98 4.90 13.35
N SER A 95 8.90 4.19 13.66
CA SER A 95 8.32 4.12 15.01
C SER A 95 7.48 2.85 15.16
N ASP A 96 7.05 2.52 16.39
CA ASP A 96 6.19 1.40 16.63
C ASP A 96 5.00 1.73 17.56
N VAL A 97 3.85 1.14 17.27
CA VAL A 97 2.65 1.12 18.11
C VAL A 97 2.30 -0.33 18.44
N ARG A 98 2.24 -0.63 19.74
CA ARG A 98 1.97 -1.97 20.26
C ARG A 98 0.76 -1.93 21.18
N ILE A 99 -0.34 -2.56 20.75
CA ILE A 99 -1.59 -2.65 21.52
C ILE A 99 -1.75 -4.09 21.99
N ARG A 100 -1.48 -4.32 23.27
CA ARG A 100 -1.47 -5.66 23.83
C ARG A 100 -2.84 -6.06 24.38
N TYR A 101 -3.33 -7.20 23.90
CA TYR A 101 -4.55 -7.86 24.40
C TYR A 101 -4.23 -9.32 24.70
N ASP A 102 -3.92 -9.64 25.95
CA ASP A 102 -3.54 -11.01 26.38
C ASP A 102 -4.68 -12.03 26.33
N SER A 103 -5.90 -11.58 26.05
CA SER A 103 -7.07 -12.46 25.87
C SER A 103 -7.20 -13.00 24.44
N HIS A 104 -6.34 -12.56 23.52
CA HIS A 104 -6.36 -12.98 22.13
C HIS A 104 -5.21 -13.98 21.88
N ASP A 105 -5.55 -15.14 21.33
CA ASP A 105 -4.60 -16.20 20.95
C ASP A 105 -3.85 -15.88 19.65
N THR A 106 -4.12 -14.74 19.04
CA THR A 106 -3.51 -14.30 17.79
C THR A 106 -3.12 -12.83 17.86
N ALA A 107 -2.10 -12.47 17.12
CA ALA A 107 -1.72 -11.08 16.89
C ALA A 107 -1.78 -10.73 15.39
N THR A 108 -2.23 -9.53 15.10
CA THR A 108 -2.11 -8.93 13.77
C THR A 108 -1.02 -7.88 13.80
N ILE A 109 -0.10 -7.96 12.87
CA ILE A 109 1.10 -7.11 12.80
C ILE A 109 1.18 -6.54 11.39
N ALA A 110 1.47 -5.26 11.29
CA ALA A 110 1.83 -4.60 10.04
C ALA A 110 3.21 -3.98 10.18
N ILE A 111 4.11 -4.33 9.27
CA ILE A 111 5.42 -3.71 9.15
C ILE A 111 5.50 -2.97 7.82
N GLY A 112 5.95 -1.72 7.84
CA GLY A 112 6.03 -0.88 6.67
C GLY A 112 7.34 -0.09 6.61
N PHE A 113 7.82 0.10 5.40
CA PHE A 113 8.97 0.95 5.06
C PHE A 113 8.49 2.11 4.21
N LYS A 114 9.28 3.18 4.15
CA LYS A 114 8.99 4.29 3.25
C LYS A 114 8.93 3.78 1.81
N GLY A 115 7.78 3.87 1.20
CA GLY A 115 7.57 3.52 -0.20
C GLY A 115 7.86 4.68 -1.15
N ALA A 116 7.36 4.55 -2.37
CA ALA A 116 7.52 5.53 -3.44
C ALA A 116 6.23 6.29 -3.71
N SER A 117 6.33 7.54 -4.18
CA SER A 117 5.17 8.26 -4.70
C SER A 117 4.66 7.61 -6.01
N ILE A 118 3.44 7.95 -6.41
CA ILE A 118 2.83 7.38 -7.62
C ILE A 118 3.58 7.74 -8.91
N THR A 119 4.32 8.85 -8.90
CA THR A 119 5.12 9.34 -10.04
C THR A 119 6.58 8.93 -9.98
N ASP A 120 7.01 8.29 -8.90
CA ASP A 120 8.39 7.86 -8.68
C ASP A 120 8.76 6.68 -9.59
N ALA A 121 10.04 6.61 -9.99
CA ALA A 121 10.57 5.49 -10.76
C ALA A 121 10.48 4.15 -10.02
N ASN A 122 10.56 4.17 -8.69
CA ASN A 122 10.48 3.00 -7.83
C ASN A 122 9.05 2.45 -7.65
N ALA A 123 8.00 3.16 -8.08
CA ALA A 123 6.61 2.72 -7.88
C ALA A 123 6.31 1.35 -8.52
N LEU A 124 6.74 1.13 -9.77
CA LEU A 124 6.55 -0.15 -10.46
C LEU A 124 7.46 -1.27 -9.92
N PRO A 125 8.76 -1.05 -9.65
CA PRO A 125 9.59 -2.03 -8.94
C PRO A 125 9.00 -2.48 -7.61
N LEU A 126 8.45 -1.57 -6.79
CA LEU A 126 7.79 -1.92 -5.52
C LEU A 126 6.52 -2.75 -5.73
N ALA A 127 5.72 -2.45 -6.74
CA ALA A 127 4.56 -3.28 -7.11
C ALA A 127 4.98 -4.70 -7.53
N LEU A 128 6.14 -4.84 -8.21
CA LEU A 128 6.73 -6.15 -8.51
C LEU A 128 7.21 -6.87 -7.26
N MET A 129 7.89 -6.18 -6.34
CA MET A 129 8.30 -6.73 -5.05
C MET A 129 7.11 -7.23 -4.24
N GLN A 130 5.99 -6.49 -4.24
CA GLN A 130 4.73 -6.95 -3.67
C GLN A 130 4.26 -8.27 -4.29
N CYS A 131 4.33 -8.42 -5.62
CA CYS A 131 3.98 -9.66 -6.30
C CYS A 131 4.95 -10.83 -5.98
N ILE A 132 6.24 -10.54 -5.74
CA ILE A 132 7.24 -11.55 -5.34
C ILE A 132 6.96 -12.07 -3.94
N LEU A 133 6.71 -11.17 -2.98
CA LEU A 133 6.31 -11.54 -1.61
C LEU A 133 4.94 -12.23 -1.58
N GLY A 134 4.00 -11.73 -2.38
CA GLY A 134 2.67 -12.31 -2.55
C GLY A 134 1.79 -12.23 -1.30
N SER A 135 0.88 -13.19 -1.21
CA SER A 135 -0.03 -13.37 -0.08
C SER A 135 -0.18 -14.86 0.26
N TYR A 136 -0.49 -15.12 1.52
CA TYR A 136 -0.79 -16.44 2.03
C TYR A 136 -2.01 -16.39 2.95
N SER A 137 -2.87 -17.39 2.83
CA SER A 137 -3.97 -17.62 3.76
C SER A 137 -4.07 -19.13 4.04
N ALA A 138 -4.04 -19.49 5.30
CA ALA A 138 -4.20 -20.88 5.73
C ALA A 138 -5.58 -21.44 5.32
N SER A 139 -6.61 -20.58 5.19
CA SER A 139 -7.95 -20.96 4.77
C SER A 139 -8.04 -21.41 3.31
N ASP A 140 -7.09 -21.01 2.46
CA ASP A 140 -7.08 -21.38 1.04
C ASP A 140 -6.70 -22.86 0.81
N GLY A 141 -6.17 -23.54 1.85
CA GLY A 141 -5.85 -24.96 1.81
C GLY A 141 -4.70 -25.33 0.87
N LEU A 142 -3.96 -24.37 0.32
CA LEU A 142 -2.86 -24.60 -0.62
C LEU A 142 -1.60 -25.15 0.07
N GLY A 143 -1.46 -24.93 1.37
CA GLY A 143 -0.29 -25.35 2.13
C GLY A 143 1.00 -24.80 1.52
N GLN A 144 1.97 -25.69 1.30
CA GLN A 144 3.27 -25.35 0.69
C GLN A 144 3.22 -25.16 -0.83
N ASN A 145 2.08 -25.42 -1.49
CA ASN A 145 1.94 -25.32 -2.94
C ASN A 145 1.65 -23.88 -3.40
N VAL A 146 2.32 -22.92 -2.81
CA VAL A 146 2.24 -21.48 -3.15
C VAL A 146 3.52 -21.03 -3.86
N ALA A 147 3.42 -20.02 -4.69
CA ALA A 147 4.54 -19.61 -5.53
C ALA A 147 5.57 -18.72 -4.81
N SER A 148 5.16 -18.02 -3.75
CA SER A 148 6.03 -17.13 -2.98
C SER A 148 6.88 -17.91 -1.97
N ALA A 149 8.17 -17.60 -1.88
CA ALA A 149 9.05 -18.20 -0.90
C ALA A 149 8.61 -17.88 0.53
N LEU A 150 8.23 -16.63 0.81
CA LEU A 150 7.68 -16.23 2.10
C LEU A 150 6.44 -17.07 2.47
N ALA A 151 5.51 -17.19 1.54
CA ALA A 151 4.29 -17.97 1.76
C ALA A 151 4.57 -19.47 1.98
N GLN A 152 5.57 -20.03 1.29
CA GLN A 152 6.01 -21.41 1.53
C GLN A 152 6.57 -21.62 2.94
N GLU A 153 7.42 -20.71 3.41
CA GLU A 153 7.98 -20.78 4.77
C GLU A 153 6.89 -20.61 5.83
N MET A 154 5.96 -19.66 5.64
CA MET A 154 4.82 -19.49 6.55
C MET A 154 3.95 -20.75 6.64
N ALA A 155 3.71 -21.42 5.51
CA ALA A 155 2.94 -22.67 5.45
C ALA A 155 3.74 -23.85 6.00
N GLN A 156 5.03 -23.97 5.70
CA GLN A 156 5.86 -25.10 6.09
C GLN A 156 6.04 -25.20 7.61
N HIS A 157 6.17 -24.06 8.26
CA HIS A 157 6.41 -23.97 9.71
C HIS A 157 5.15 -23.61 10.49
N ASP A 158 4.01 -23.47 9.80
CA ASP A 158 2.72 -23.07 10.39
C ASP A 158 2.85 -21.80 11.24
N LEU A 159 3.55 -20.78 10.69
CA LEU A 159 3.92 -19.56 11.41
C LEU A 159 2.80 -18.52 11.42
N ALA A 160 2.08 -18.38 10.31
CA ALA A 160 1.05 -17.36 10.17
C ALA A 160 -0.22 -17.96 9.58
N THR A 161 -1.37 -17.45 10.00
CA THR A 161 -2.68 -17.79 9.40
C THR A 161 -2.98 -16.94 8.17
N TYR A 162 -2.43 -15.72 8.13
CA TYR A 162 -2.58 -14.80 7.01
C TYR A 162 -1.32 -13.95 6.85
N THR A 163 -0.90 -13.72 5.61
CA THR A 163 0.18 -12.80 5.25
C THR A 163 -0.15 -12.12 3.94
N SER A 164 0.04 -10.84 3.82
CA SER A 164 -0.15 -10.11 2.57
C SER A 164 0.83 -8.95 2.46
N ALA A 165 1.55 -8.90 1.36
CA ALA A 165 2.37 -7.75 1.01
C ALA A 165 1.51 -6.63 0.43
N PHE A 166 1.86 -5.39 0.74
CA PHE A 166 1.20 -4.19 0.21
C PHE A 166 2.21 -3.18 -0.34
N SER A 167 1.78 -2.41 -1.31
CA SER A 167 2.49 -1.25 -1.86
C SER A 167 1.48 -0.15 -2.10
N LEU A 168 1.53 0.89 -1.26
CA LEU A 168 0.64 2.03 -1.31
C LEU A 168 1.42 3.24 -1.80
N ASN A 169 0.95 3.82 -2.89
CA ASN A 169 1.57 4.99 -3.50
C ASN A 169 0.65 6.19 -3.34
N TYR A 170 1.17 7.26 -2.74
CA TYR A 170 0.50 8.54 -2.57
C TYR A 170 1.09 9.59 -3.52
N SER A 171 0.61 10.82 -3.46
CA SER A 171 1.09 11.89 -4.33
C SER A 171 2.55 12.28 -4.05
N ASP A 172 2.97 12.29 -2.79
CA ASP A 172 4.26 12.77 -2.31
C ASP A 172 5.15 11.67 -1.70
N THR A 173 4.56 10.57 -1.26
CA THR A 173 5.25 9.48 -0.56
C THR A 173 4.58 8.13 -0.87
N GLY A 174 4.96 7.08 -0.15
CA GLY A 174 4.33 5.77 -0.22
C GLY A 174 4.67 4.92 0.99
N LEU A 175 4.01 3.78 1.09
CA LEU A 175 4.25 2.80 2.14
C LEU A 175 4.32 1.40 1.51
N PHE A 176 5.43 0.70 1.76
CA PHE A 176 5.65 -0.67 1.29
C PHE A 176 5.86 -1.59 2.48
N GLY A 177 5.21 -2.75 2.49
CA GLY A 177 5.37 -3.64 3.62
C GLY A 177 4.53 -4.90 3.57
N VAL A 178 4.36 -5.51 4.75
CA VAL A 178 3.61 -6.75 4.93
C VAL A 178 2.68 -6.62 6.14
N VAL A 179 1.44 -7.07 5.97
CA VAL A 179 0.49 -7.33 7.06
C VAL A 179 0.44 -8.84 7.27
N LEU A 180 0.49 -9.27 8.50
CA LEU A 180 0.37 -10.68 8.87
C LEU A 180 -0.49 -10.87 10.12
N THR A 181 -1.10 -12.06 10.22
CA THR A 181 -1.78 -12.53 11.43
C THR A 181 -1.16 -13.88 11.80
N ALA A 182 -0.68 -13.99 13.03
CA ALA A 182 0.00 -15.18 13.53
C ALA A 182 -0.48 -15.54 14.95
N PRO A 183 -0.36 -16.80 15.37
CA PRO A 183 -0.54 -17.19 16.77
C PRO A 183 0.42 -16.43 17.69
N ASP A 184 -0.02 -16.10 18.89
CA ASP A 184 0.71 -15.32 19.88
C ASP A 184 2.06 -15.92 20.27
N ASN A 185 2.15 -17.25 20.27
CA ASN A 185 3.33 -18.05 20.63
C ASN A 185 4.30 -18.33 19.45
N LYS A 186 4.13 -17.69 18.30
CA LYS A 186 4.98 -17.88 17.11
C LYS A 186 5.48 -16.57 16.50
N LEU A 187 5.32 -15.47 17.21
CA LEU A 187 5.64 -14.15 16.65
C LEU A 187 7.13 -13.94 16.44
N ASP A 188 7.98 -14.43 17.35
CA ASP A 188 9.42 -14.36 17.20
C ASP A 188 9.89 -15.15 15.98
N ASP A 189 9.44 -16.40 15.84
CA ASP A 189 9.73 -17.24 14.68
C ASP A 189 9.20 -16.62 13.39
N THR A 190 7.97 -16.07 13.41
CA THR A 190 7.38 -15.42 12.24
C THR A 190 8.22 -14.24 11.76
N MET A 191 8.70 -13.40 12.68
CA MET A 191 9.58 -12.28 12.35
C MET A 191 10.96 -12.74 11.88
N TRP A 192 11.47 -13.85 12.44
CA TRP A 192 12.74 -14.47 12.02
C TRP A 192 12.72 -14.91 10.55
N TYR A 193 11.58 -15.42 10.04
CA TYR A 193 11.43 -15.80 8.64
C TYR A 193 11.02 -14.61 7.75
N LEU A 194 10.23 -13.66 8.27
CA LEU A 194 9.76 -12.51 7.50
C LEU A 194 10.91 -11.57 7.09
N MET A 195 11.77 -11.21 8.05
CA MET A 195 12.81 -10.20 7.80
C MET A 195 13.83 -10.63 6.73
N PRO A 196 14.37 -11.87 6.72
CA PRO A 196 15.23 -12.32 5.64
C PRO A 196 14.57 -12.31 4.26
N ASN A 197 13.27 -12.63 4.17
CA ASN A 197 12.53 -12.58 2.92
C ASN A 197 12.36 -11.16 2.40
N LEU A 198 12.17 -10.17 3.26
CA LEU A 198 12.17 -8.76 2.90
C LEU A 198 13.54 -8.30 2.40
N VAL A 199 14.59 -8.57 3.17
CA VAL A 199 15.96 -8.17 2.81
C VAL A 199 16.47 -8.88 1.56
N ARG A 200 16.03 -10.12 1.32
CA ARG A 200 16.36 -10.87 0.10
C ARG A 200 15.95 -10.14 -1.17
N LEU A 201 14.90 -9.34 -1.16
CA LEU A 201 14.47 -8.54 -2.33
C LEU A 201 15.57 -7.57 -2.80
N ALA A 202 16.39 -7.09 -1.90
CA ALA A 202 17.53 -6.22 -2.23
C ALA A 202 18.73 -6.99 -2.82
N HIS A 203 18.84 -8.32 -2.57
CA HIS A 203 20.07 -9.06 -2.86
C HIS A 203 19.88 -10.25 -3.80
N GLY A 204 18.79 -11.00 -3.69
CA GLY A 204 18.68 -12.35 -4.22
C GLY A 204 17.36 -12.69 -4.91
N VAL A 205 16.86 -11.83 -5.80
CA VAL A 205 15.70 -12.16 -6.64
C VAL A 205 16.12 -13.02 -7.81
N SER A 206 15.45 -14.17 -8.04
CA SER A 206 15.71 -15.05 -9.16
C SER A 206 14.95 -14.63 -10.42
N ASP A 207 15.45 -15.05 -11.60
CA ASP A 207 14.78 -14.78 -12.87
C ASP A 207 13.39 -15.46 -12.97
N GLU A 208 13.24 -16.61 -12.33
CA GLU A 208 11.95 -17.32 -12.26
C GLU A 208 10.92 -16.54 -11.41
N GLU A 209 11.33 -16.04 -10.25
CA GLU A 209 10.48 -15.18 -9.40
C GLU A 209 10.10 -13.91 -10.15
N MET A 210 11.06 -13.29 -10.84
CA MET A 210 10.82 -12.11 -11.65
C MET A 210 9.81 -12.37 -12.78
N SER A 211 9.94 -13.48 -13.49
CA SER A 211 9.01 -13.86 -14.56
C SER A 211 7.58 -14.07 -14.01
N ARG A 212 7.45 -14.80 -12.89
CA ARG A 212 6.14 -15.01 -12.24
C ARG A 212 5.53 -13.71 -11.75
N ALA A 213 6.33 -12.85 -11.12
CA ALA A 213 5.86 -11.55 -10.61
C ALA A 213 5.40 -10.63 -11.73
N LYS A 214 6.11 -10.56 -12.86
CA LYS A 214 5.67 -9.84 -14.05
C LYS A 214 4.33 -10.35 -14.58
N ALA A 215 4.16 -11.67 -14.66
CA ALA A 215 2.91 -12.27 -15.11
C ALA A 215 1.76 -11.96 -14.14
N ALA A 216 2.01 -12.00 -12.81
CA ALA A 216 1.04 -11.66 -11.79
C ALA A 216 0.66 -10.18 -11.84
N LEU A 217 1.64 -9.27 -11.96
CA LEU A 217 1.39 -7.84 -12.07
C LEU A 217 0.61 -7.49 -13.35
N LYS A 218 0.99 -8.07 -14.50
CA LYS A 218 0.24 -7.90 -15.75
C LYS A 218 -1.22 -8.37 -15.60
N ARG A 219 -1.46 -9.50 -14.95
CA ARG A 219 -2.82 -9.98 -14.67
C ARG A 219 -3.59 -8.99 -13.80
N SER A 220 -2.98 -8.47 -12.74
CA SER A 220 -3.61 -7.46 -11.86
C SER A 220 -3.96 -6.19 -12.63
N VAL A 221 -3.05 -5.71 -13.49
CA VAL A 221 -3.29 -4.57 -14.37
C VAL A 221 -4.47 -4.85 -15.30
N LEU A 222 -4.51 -6.02 -15.97
CA LEU A 222 -5.64 -6.40 -16.84
C LEU A 222 -6.97 -6.39 -16.07
N GLN A 223 -6.99 -6.95 -14.87
CA GLN A 223 -8.19 -6.96 -14.03
C GLN A 223 -8.66 -5.55 -13.64
N SER A 224 -7.74 -4.58 -13.49
CA SER A 224 -8.11 -3.19 -13.20
C SER A 224 -8.72 -2.45 -14.40
N TYR A 225 -8.60 -3.00 -15.60
CA TYR A 225 -9.25 -2.50 -16.81
C TYR A 225 -10.52 -3.30 -17.19
N ASP A 226 -10.83 -4.35 -16.44
CA ASP A 226 -12.00 -5.18 -16.69
C ASP A 226 -13.23 -4.58 -15.98
N GLY A 227 -14.24 -4.26 -16.78
CA GLY A 227 -15.47 -3.62 -16.33
C GLY A 227 -15.44 -2.09 -16.35
N ASP A 228 -16.53 -1.51 -16.83
CA ASP A 228 -16.66 -0.08 -17.12
C ASP A 228 -16.47 0.80 -15.88
N ALA A 229 -17.08 0.45 -14.76
CA ALA A 229 -17.00 1.24 -13.53
C ALA A 229 -15.59 1.22 -12.93
N VAL A 230 -14.92 0.07 -12.94
CA VAL A 230 -13.55 -0.08 -12.41
C VAL A 230 -12.56 0.66 -13.29
N SER A 231 -12.70 0.52 -14.61
CA SER A 231 -11.89 1.24 -15.60
C SER A 231 -12.08 2.76 -15.49
N GLY A 232 -13.33 3.24 -15.36
CA GLY A 232 -13.64 4.65 -15.17
C GLY A 232 -12.98 5.25 -13.93
N ALA A 233 -13.08 4.58 -12.79
CA ALA A 233 -12.45 5.02 -11.55
C ALA A 233 -10.91 5.02 -11.66
N GLY A 234 -10.33 4.03 -12.34
CA GLY A 234 -8.90 3.95 -12.61
C GLY A 234 -8.40 5.11 -13.48
N ILE A 235 -9.12 5.44 -14.53
CA ILE A 235 -8.82 6.59 -15.41
C ILE A 235 -8.92 7.91 -14.64
N ALA A 236 -9.97 8.10 -13.83
CA ALA A 236 -10.14 9.29 -13.02
C ALA A 236 -8.97 9.48 -12.05
N ARG A 237 -8.54 8.41 -11.37
CA ARG A 237 -7.38 8.45 -10.49
C ARG A 237 -6.09 8.80 -11.23
N GLN A 238 -5.86 8.23 -12.42
CA GLN A 238 -4.68 8.56 -13.23
C GLN A 238 -4.67 10.03 -13.66
N LEU A 239 -5.81 10.56 -14.08
CA LEU A 239 -5.94 11.98 -14.45
C LEU A 239 -5.64 12.91 -13.27
N GLN A 240 -6.17 12.60 -12.09
CA GLN A 240 -5.94 13.40 -10.88
C GLN A 240 -4.48 13.33 -10.38
N THR A 241 -3.80 12.18 -10.50
CA THR A 241 -2.48 11.97 -9.91
C THR A 241 -1.34 12.20 -10.88
N VAL A 242 -1.50 11.83 -12.16
CA VAL A 242 -0.44 11.88 -13.19
C VAL A 242 -0.74 12.94 -14.26
N GLY A 243 -1.96 13.46 -14.30
CA GLY A 243 -2.40 14.44 -15.31
C GLY A 243 -2.67 13.84 -16.70
N ARG A 244 -2.53 12.53 -16.88
CA ARG A 244 -2.80 11.82 -18.14
C ARG A 244 -3.26 10.38 -17.90
N THR A 245 -3.88 9.81 -18.90
CA THR A 245 -4.20 8.38 -18.92
C THR A 245 -3.01 7.58 -19.44
N ILE A 246 -2.72 6.47 -18.78
CA ILE A 246 -1.70 5.51 -19.22
C ILE A 246 -2.45 4.37 -19.91
N SER A 247 -2.15 4.14 -21.18
CA SER A 247 -2.80 3.04 -21.91
C SER A 247 -2.36 1.68 -21.37
N LEU A 248 -3.22 0.68 -21.52
CA LEU A 248 -2.88 -0.70 -21.14
C LEU A 248 -1.61 -1.19 -21.83
N ALA A 249 -1.43 -0.88 -23.13
CA ALA A 249 -0.23 -1.26 -23.88
C ALA A 249 1.03 -0.62 -23.30
N GLU A 250 0.98 0.66 -22.94
CA GLU A 250 2.09 1.36 -22.27
C GLU A 250 2.42 0.73 -20.92
N MET A 251 1.40 0.44 -20.10
CA MET A 251 1.62 -0.19 -18.79
C MET A 251 2.24 -1.58 -18.93
N MET A 252 1.76 -2.39 -19.89
CA MET A 252 2.35 -3.71 -20.17
C MET A 252 3.80 -3.61 -20.62
N ALA A 253 4.14 -2.64 -21.47
CA ALA A 253 5.50 -2.41 -21.92
C ALA A 253 6.41 -1.96 -20.76
N ARG A 254 5.94 -1.09 -19.88
CA ARG A 254 6.68 -0.67 -18.67
C ARG A 254 6.97 -1.85 -17.73
N VAL A 255 5.97 -2.71 -17.47
CA VAL A 255 6.17 -3.91 -16.64
C VAL A 255 7.17 -4.86 -17.29
N GLU A 256 7.13 -5.03 -18.63
CA GLU A 256 8.08 -5.91 -19.33
C GLU A 256 9.51 -5.38 -19.27
N ALA A 257 9.69 -4.08 -19.37
CA ALA A 257 11.00 -3.43 -19.36
C ALA A 257 11.74 -3.53 -18.01
N LEU A 258 11.03 -3.80 -16.89
CA LEU A 258 11.66 -3.94 -15.58
C LEU A 258 12.66 -5.11 -15.57
N THR A 259 13.78 -4.91 -14.91
CA THR A 259 14.84 -5.90 -14.75
C THR A 259 15.00 -6.33 -13.29
N VAL A 260 15.69 -7.43 -13.06
CA VAL A 260 16.07 -7.85 -11.70
C VAL A 260 16.93 -6.78 -11.00
N ALA A 261 17.72 -6.03 -11.77
CA ALA A 261 18.55 -4.95 -11.24
C ALA A 261 17.68 -3.80 -10.67
N ASP A 262 16.57 -3.45 -11.34
CA ASP A 262 15.66 -2.40 -10.89
C ASP A 262 14.98 -2.79 -9.57
N VAL A 263 14.54 -4.06 -9.44
CA VAL A 263 13.95 -4.59 -8.21
C VAL A 263 14.96 -4.57 -7.06
N LYS A 264 16.20 -4.99 -7.31
CA LYS A 264 17.25 -4.96 -6.29
C LYS A 264 17.61 -3.53 -5.89
N ALA A 265 17.68 -2.60 -6.83
CA ALA A 265 17.94 -1.19 -6.54
C ALA A 265 16.82 -0.60 -5.65
N ALA A 266 15.56 -0.86 -5.98
CA ALA A 266 14.43 -0.44 -5.15
C ALA A 266 14.45 -1.10 -3.76
N GLY A 267 14.80 -2.39 -3.66
CA GLY A 267 14.96 -3.09 -2.40
C GLY A 267 16.09 -2.52 -1.52
N MET A 268 17.21 -2.13 -2.13
CA MET A 268 18.30 -1.45 -1.43
C MET A 268 17.91 -0.07 -0.91
N ASP A 269 17.12 0.67 -1.67
CA ASP A 269 16.68 2.02 -1.31
C ASP A 269 15.59 2.00 -0.22
N VAL A 270 14.66 1.04 -0.28
CA VAL A 270 13.45 1.03 0.55
C VAL A 270 13.59 0.15 1.80
N ILE A 271 14.28 -0.98 1.72
CA ILE A 271 14.32 -1.97 2.81
C ILE A 271 15.69 -2.05 3.48
N SER A 272 16.76 -2.14 2.67
CA SER A 272 18.08 -2.44 3.20
C SER A 272 18.60 -1.30 4.08
N ASP A 273 18.85 -1.60 5.35
CA ASP A 273 19.32 -0.64 6.36
C ASP A 273 18.42 0.60 6.53
N GLN A 274 17.11 0.44 6.30
CA GLN A 274 16.12 1.50 6.49
C GLN A 274 15.33 1.32 7.78
N ASP A 275 14.84 2.43 8.32
CA ASP A 275 13.91 2.43 9.44
C ASP A 275 12.54 1.93 8.99
N HIS A 276 11.85 1.23 9.88
CA HIS A 276 10.51 0.71 9.64
C HIS A 276 9.48 1.34 10.57
N ALA A 277 8.23 1.34 10.15
CA ALA A 277 7.08 1.57 11.01
C ALA A 277 6.44 0.22 11.34
N LEU A 278 6.04 0.03 12.58
CA LEU A 278 5.41 -1.19 13.06
C LEU A 278 4.11 -0.86 13.77
N ALA A 279 3.05 -1.56 13.43
CA ALA A 279 1.81 -1.58 14.19
C ALA A 279 1.47 -3.02 14.57
N ALA A 280 1.16 -3.28 15.84
CA ALA A 280 0.84 -4.62 16.32
C ALA A 280 -0.30 -4.59 17.32
N ILE A 281 -1.26 -5.51 17.18
CA ILE A 281 -2.42 -5.64 18.06
C ILE A 281 -2.71 -7.12 18.37
N GLY A 282 -3.01 -7.43 19.61
CA GLY A 282 -3.36 -8.77 20.08
C GLY A 282 -2.42 -9.33 21.13
N GLY A 283 -2.23 -10.63 21.15
CA GLY A 283 -1.27 -11.34 22.04
C GLY A 283 0.17 -11.17 21.55
N ILE A 284 0.78 -10.03 21.84
CA ILE A 284 2.09 -9.61 21.28
C ILE A 284 3.27 -9.82 22.23
N HIS A 285 3.15 -10.74 23.19
CA HIS A 285 4.17 -10.93 24.20
C HIS A 285 5.50 -11.50 23.68
N GLU A 286 5.47 -12.27 22.58
CA GLU A 286 6.66 -12.82 21.91
C GLU A 286 7.14 -11.97 20.72
N LEU A 287 6.50 -10.82 20.45
CA LEU A 287 6.93 -9.95 19.36
C LEU A 287 8.28 -9.30 19.68
N PRO A 288 9.31 -9.48 18.85
CA PRO A 288 10.63 -8.86 19.04
C PRO A 288 10.55 -7.34 19.17
N ASP A 289 11.54 -6.75 19.82
CA ASP A 289 11.62 -5.30 19.97
C ASP A 289 11.97 -4.60 18.64
N TYR A 290 11.73 -3.29 18.59
CA TYR A 290 12.02 -2.46 17.41
C TYR A 290 13.47 -2.60 16.94
N ASN A 291 14.43 -2.59 17.87
CA ASN A 291 15.85 -2.65 17.54
C ASN A 291 16.26 -4.02 16.99
N TRP A 292 15.59 -5.10 17.43
CA TRP A 292 15.81 -6.43 16.87
C TRP A 292 15.38 -6.46 15.40
N ILE A 293 14.17 -5.98 15.09
CA ILE A 293 13.63 -5.91 13.73
C ILE A 293 14.51 -5.01 12.86
N ARG A 294 14.90 -3.83 13.38
CA ARG A 294 15.74 -2.86 12.68
C ARG A 294 17.11 -3.45 12.31
N ARG A 295 17.72 -4.21 13.22
CA ARG A 295 18.99 -4.89 12.94
C ARG A 295 18.89 -5.97 11.88
N HIS A 296 17.73 -6.59 11.70
CA HIS A 296 17.48 -7.59 10.66
C HIS A 296 17.07 -6.98 9.31
N SER A 297 17.01 -5.65 9.18
CA SER A 297 16.75 -4.98 7.90
C SER A 297 17.99 -4.92 6.99
N TYR A 298 19.16 -5.35 7.45
CA TYR A 298 20.38 -5.43 6.65
C TYR A 298 21.08 -6.79 6.78
N MET A 299 21.74 -7.22 5.71
CA MET A 299 22.57 -8.43 5.74
C MET A 299 23.87 -8.16 6.48
N LEU A 300 24.02 -8.78 7.65
CA LEU A 300 25.32 -8.85 8.29
C LEU A 300 26.20 -9.82 7.49
N ARG A 301 27.28 -9.31 6.92
CA ARG A 301 28.36 -10.14 6.40
C ARG A 301 29.22 -10.55 7.62
N TYR A 302 29.12 -11.80 8.02
CA TYR A 302 30.06 -12.42 8.91
C TYR A 302 31.21 -13.03 8.10
#